data_81104e4b3fdce4c6ee8b980870dd86f7
#
_entry.id   81104e4b3fdce4c6ee8b980870dd86f7
#
_cell.length_a   1.000
_cell.length_b   1.000
_cell.length_c   1.000
_cell.angle_alpha   90.00
_cell.angle_beta   90.00
_cell.angle_gamma   90.00
#
_symmetry.space_group_name_H-M   'P 1'
#
loop_
_entity.id
_entity.type
_entity.pdbx_description
1 polymer ?
#
loop_
_entity_poly.entity_id
_entity_poly.type
_entity_poly.pdbx_seq_one_letter_code
_entity_poly.pdbx_strand_id
1 'polypeptide(L)'
;MSTLLNALVAVTLACLASGHTIVRSVYVNGVDQGTNVGIRPPAMNGPPRASEPPFIDGSDSGTGSWPIKDLTLPDLQCNIFGELPAPQTIPVVPGDIVSFEWGHRNRGPTDDIIETSHKGAITVYISESPAGGKDSWVKIFEEGEYAKGQWAVAPKLVDNRGVHSVKVPARLKPGYYLLRPELLTLHEADVAYTSNPVRGIQVYTECVQIYVGGNGTLALPKGVSFPGVYNPPAGGYKVPGPAVWSGAAASVANPPLGAKKGPLTYTRWSTWVGTDRTVTATGAGGLTKAQYNPVWPTQSAWGTVVNSKADASGSA
;
A
#
# COMPACT_ATOMS: atom_id res chain seq x y z
N MET A 1 -7.26 63.32 -18.79
CA MET A 1 -6.33 62.22 -19.17
C MET A 1 -6.34 61.22 -18.04
N SER A 2 -7.09 60.20 -18.22
CA SER A 2 -7.33 59.16 -17.17
C SER A 2 -6.57 57.90 -17.54
N THR A 3 -5.53 57.56 -16.80
CA THR A 3 -4.73 56.35 -16.97
C THR A 3 -5.41 55.22 -16.20
N LEU A 4 -6.06 54.35 -16.93
CA LEU A 4 -6.55 53.06 -16.43
C LEU A 4 -5.35 52.13 -16.18
N LEU A 5 -5.12 51.84 -14.91
CA LEU A 5 -4.12 50.85 -14.47
C LEU A 5 -4.79 49.48 -14.52
N ASN A 6 -4.48 48.70 -15.55
CA ASN A 6 -4.90 47.30 -15.65
C ASN A 6 -4.06 46.45 -14.68
N ALA A 7 -4.62 46.12 -13.54
CA ALA A 7 -4.06 45.12 -12.65
C ALA A 7 -4.34 43.72 -13.24
N LEU A 8 -3.32 43.09 -13.79
CA LEU A 8 -3.34 41.71 -14.24
C LEU A 8 -3.30 40.82 -12.99
N VAL A 9 -4.44 40.32 -12.56
CA VAL A 9 -4.51 39.27 -11.51
C VAL A 9 -4.08 37.98 -12.17
N ALA A 10 -2.83 37.59 -11.97
CA ALA A 10 -2.36 36.26 -12.28
C ALA A 10 -2.98 35.27 -11.27
N VAL A 11 -4.08 34.64 -11.66
CA VAL A 11 -4.60 33.48 -10.97
C VAL A 11 -3.64 32.34 -11.26
N THR A 12 -2.70 32.10 -10.35
CA THR A 12 -1.94 30.85 -10.34
C THR A 12 -2.94 29.74 -10.02
N LEU A 13 -3.39 29.01 -11.06
CA LEU A 13 -3.99 27.71 -10.86
C LEU A 13 -2.89 26.84 -10.21
N ALA A 14 -2.95 26.72 -8.89
CA ALA A 14 -2.30 25.61 -8.23
C ALA A 14 -3.02 24.36 -8.77
N CYS A 15 -2.42 23.70 -9.74
CA CYS A 15 -2.75 22.32 -10.04
C CYS A 15 -2.55 21.59 -8.72
N LEU A 16 -3.65 21.25 -8.04
CA LEU A 16 -3.63 20.25 -6.98
C LEU A 16 -3.22 18.97 -7.69
N ALA A 17 -1.91 18.72 -7.72
CA ALA A 17 -1.37 17.45 -8.20
C ALA A 17 -1.87 16.38 -7.26
N SER A 18 -2.97 15.73 -7.64
CA SER A 18 -3.52 14.57 -6.96
C SER A 18 -2.60 13.40 -7.31
N GLY A 19 -1.53 13.24 -6.54
CA GLY A 19 -0.47 12.27 -6.80
C GLY A 19 -0.57 11.02 -5.94
N HIS A 20 -1.78 10.59 -5.62
CA HIS A 20 -2.05 9.44 -4.77
C HIS A 20 -1.80 8.12 -5.48
N THR A 21 -1.45 7.07 -4.76
CA THR A 21 -1.09 5.77 -5.33
C THR A 21 -1.58 4.61 -4.48
N ILE A 22 -1.71 3.44 -5.10
CA ILE A 22 -2.16 2.21 -4.45
C ILE A 22 -1.52 1.01 -5.15
N VAL A 23 -1.35 -0.12 -4.47
CA VAL A 23 -0.95 -1.38 -5.13
C VAL A 23 -2.09 -1.88 -6.00
N ARG A 24 -1.84 -1.97 -7.30
CA ARG A 24 -2.80 -2.39 -8.32
C ARG A 24 -2.74 -3.88 -8.61
N SER A 25 -1.56 -4.45 -8.52
CA SER A 25 -1.33 -5.87 -8.79
C SER A 25 -0.04 -6.37 -8.16
N VAL A 26 0.08 -7.68 -8.10
CA VAL A 26 1.26 -8.39 -7.63
C VAL A 26 1.73 -9.34 -8.72
N TYR A 27 3.05 -9.44 -8.87
CA TYR A 27 3.68 -10.43 -9.75
C TYR A 27 4.48 -11.41 -8.90
N VAL A 28 4.50 -12.67 -9.33
CA VAL A 28 5.39 -13.69 -8.78
C VAL A 28 6.33 -14.15 -9.89
N ASN A 29 7.63 -13.94 -9.71
CA ASN A 29 8.66 -14.23 -10.73
C ASN A 29 8.33 -13.62 -12.10
N GLY A 30 7.79 -12.40 -12.11
CA GLY A 30 7.39 -11.69 -13.32
C GLY A 30 6.00 -12.05 -13.86
N VAL A 31 5.32 -13.05 -13.30
CA VAL A 31 3.97 -13.44 -13.73
C VAL A 31 2.92 -12.64 -12.98
N ASP A 32 2.11 -11.87 -13.70
CA ASP A 32 1.01 -11.09 -13.15
C ASP A 32 -0.05 -11.98 -12.50
N GLN A 33 -0.37 -11.73 -11.25
CA GLN A 33 -1.42 -12.48 -10.54
C GLN A 33 -2.84 -11.96 -10.86
N GLY A 34 -2.93 -10.77 -11.41
CA GLY A 34 -4.18 -10.08 -11.75
C GLY A 34 -4.47 -8.89 -10.84
N THR A 35 -5.31 -7.99 -11.33
CA THR A 35 -5.68 -6.78 -10.60
C THR A 35 -6.37 -7.13 -9.29
N ASN A 36 -5.88 -6.60 -8.17
CA ASN A 36 -6.40 -6.78 -6.81
C ASN A 36 -6.34 -8.21 -6.25
N VAL A 37 -5.72 -9.17 -6.94
CA VAL A 37 -5.57 -10.52 -6.41
C VAL A 37 -4.66 -10.51 -5.18
N GLY A 38 -5.16 -11.04 -4.06
CA GLY A 38 -4.46 -11.12 -2.79
C GLY A 38 -4.28 -9.79 -2.05
N ILE A 39 -4.74 -8.67 -2.58
CA ILE A 39 -4.54 -7.34 -2.01
C ILE A 39 -5.66 -6.99 -1.03
N ARG A 40 -5.32 -6.46 0.13
CA ARG A 40 -6.23 -5.97 1.19
C ARG A 40 -6.09 -4.44 1.38
N PRO A 41 -7.18 -3.72 1.58
CA PRO A 41 -8.51 -4.13 1.23
C PRO A 41 -8.55 -4.36 -0.27
N PRO A 42 -9.58 -4.96 -0.84
CA PRO A 42 -9.81 -4.82 -2.27
C PRO A 42 -10.31 -3.39 -2.50
N ALA A 43 -9.43 -2.43 -2.32
CA ALA A 43 -9.70 -0.99 -2.21
C ALA A 43 -10.42 -0.44 -3.44
N MET A 44 -10.21 -1.07 -4.59
CA MET A 44 -10.92 -0.76 -5.83
C MET A 44 -12.39 -1.17 -5.81
N ASN A 45 -12.79 -2.02 -4.88
CA ASN A 45 -14.12 -2.59 -4.77
C ASN A 45 -14.80 -2.29 -3.44
N GLY A 46 -14.15 -1.51 -2.59
CA GLY A 46 -14.77 -1.01 -1.36
C GLY A 46 -15.98 -0.11 -1.69
N PRO A 47 -16.93 0.02 -0.76
CA PRO A 47 -18.03 0.97 -0.96
C PRO A 47 -17.43 2.35 -1.21
N PRO A 48 -17.97 3.12 -2.18
CA PRO A 48 -17.54 4.49 -2.37
C PRO A 48 -17.74 5.23 -1.05
N ARG A 49 -16.71 5.92 -0.58
CA ARG A 49 -16.78 6.76 0.62
C ARG A 49 -17.52 8.07 0.31
N ALA A 50 -18.69 7.96 -0.31
CA ALA A 50 -19.48 9.09 -0.76
C ALA A 50 -19.84 10.11 0.34
N SER A 51 -19.57 9.78 1.60
CA SER A 51 -19.93 10.59 2.75
C SER A 51 -18.76 11.10 3.59
N GLU A 52 -17.51 10.86 3.20
CA GLU A 52 -16.35 11.27 3.97
C GLU A 52 -15.53 12.37 3.26
N PRO A 53 -15.85 13.66 3.48
CA PRO A 53 -14.86 14.70 3.21
C PRO A 53 -13.72 14.57 4.25
N PRO A 54 -12.48 14.72 3.88
CA PRO A 54 -11.88 15.26 2.66
C PRO A 54 -11.30 14.21 1.69
N PHE A 55 -11.77 12.96 1.74
CA PHE A 55 -11.19 11.82 1.01
C PHE A 55 -11.80 11.63 -0.39
N ILE A 56 -12.59 12.57 -0.84
CA ILE A 56 -13.20 12.55 -2.16
C ILE A 56 -12.63 13.74 -2.94
N ASP A 57 -11.62 13.51 -3.75
CA ASP A 57 -11.58 14.24 -4.98
C ASP A 57 -12.48 13.47 -5.96
N GLY A 58 -13.33 14.14 -6.68
CA GLY A 58 -14.32 13.51 -7.56
C GLY A 58 -13.75 12.62 -8.68
N SER A 59 -12.42 12.41 -8.71
CA SER A 59 -11.70 11.61 -9.71
C SER A 59 -11.34 10.21 -9.21
N ASP A 60 -11.18 10.01 -7.89
CA ASP A 60 -10.68 8.77 -7.28
C ASP A 60 -11.63 8.19 -6.21
N SER A 61 -12.90 8.54 -6.26
CA SER A 61 -13.89 8.08 -5.29
C SER A 61 -13.85 6.56 -5.10
N GLY A 62 -13.52 6.14 -3.89
CA GLY A 62 -13.56 4.72 -3.49
C GLY A 62 -12.29 3.92 -3.75
N THR A 63 -11.18 4.54 -4.13
CA THR A 63 -9.96 3.77 -4.49
C THR A 63 -9.03 3.47 -3.31
N GLY A 64 -9.20 4.08 -2.15
CA GLY A 64 -8.27 3.91 -1.02
C GLY A 64 -6.85 4.40 -1.31
N SER A 65 -6.64 5.18 -2.37
CA SER A 65 -5.32 5.65 -2.81
C SER A 65 -4.76 6.79 -1.96
N TRP A 66 -5.54 7.31 -1.01
CA TRP A 66 -5.12 8.39 -0.13
C TRP A 66 -4.12 7.96 0.92
N PRO A 67 -3.15 8.83 1.27
CA PRO A 67 -2.19 8.51 2.31
C PRO A 67 -2.82 8.53 3.70
N ILE A 68 -2.25 7.72 4.59
CA ILE A 68 -2.49 7.82 6.02
C ILE A 68 -1.49 8.82 6.58
N LYS A 69 -1.98 9.91 7.19
CA LYS A 69 -1.16 10.95 7.83
C LYS A 69 -1.19 10.88 9.35
N ASP A 70 -2.30 10.40 9.92
CA ASP A 70 -2.38 10.16 11.36
C ASP A 70 -1.69 8.85 11.72
N LEU A 71 -0.48 8.97 12.27
CA LEU A 71 0.37 7.83 12.59
C LEU A 71 -0.08 7.04 13.84
N THR A 72 -1.24 7.36 14.40
CA THR A 72 -1.86 6.65 15.53
C THR A 72 -2.98 5.70 15.12
N LEU A 73 -3.40 5.75 13.84
CA LEU A 73 -4.52 4.96 13.33
C LEU A 73 -4.15 3.49 13.11
N PRO A 74 -5.06 2.56 13.39
CA PRO A 74 -4.89 1.14 13.07
C PRO A 74 -4.78 0.88 11.55
N ASP A 75 -5.28 1.79 10.72
CA ASP A 75 -5.17 1.75 9.26
C ASP A 75 -3.72 1.68 8.76
N LEU A 76 -2.76 2.11 9.58
CA LEU A 76 -1.33 1.94 9.30
C LEU A 76 -0.91 0.48 9.10
N GLN A 77 -1.69 -0.49 9.57
CA GLN A 77 -1.34 -1.88 9.38
C GLN A 77 -1.50 -2.31 7.92
N CYS A 78 -2.68 -2.12 7.36
CA CYS A 78 -3.03 -2.62 6.04
C CYS A 78 -3.95 -1.69 5.24
N ASN A 79 -3.87 -0.37 5.47
CA ASN A 79 -4.80 0.62 4.95
C ASN A 79 -6.22 0.41 5.52
N ILE A 80 -7.16 1.20 5.03
CA ILE A 80 -8.54 1.24 5.47
C ILE A 80 -9.23 -0.08 5.13
N PHE A 81 -9.89 -0.68 6.14
CA PHE A 81 -10.48 -2.02 6.06
C PHE A 81 -9.47 -3.15 5.77
N GLY A 82 -8.17 -2.90 5.92
CA GLY A 82 -7.13 -3.89 5.65
C GLY A 82 -7.14 -5.12 6.57
N GLU A 83 -7.93 -5.10 7.65
CA GLU A 83 -8.23 -6.28 8.44
C GLU A 83 -9.15 -7.28 7.73
N LEU A 84 -9.90 -6.82 6.71
CA LEU A 84 -10.76 -7.70 5.93
C LEU A 84 -9.91 -8.54 4.96
N PRO A 85 -10.13 -9.85 4.91
CA PRO A 85 -9.35 -10.70 4.01
C PRO A 85 -9.70 -10.43 2.55
N ALA A 86 -8.69 -10.47 1.68
CA ALA A 86 -8.92 -10.59 0.26
C ALA A 86 -9.55 -11.97 -0.06
N PRO A 87 -10.37 -12.09 -1.12
CA PRO A 87 -10.97 -13.37 -1.50
C PRO A 87 -9.96 -14.44 -1.86
N GLN A 88 -8.77 -14.02 -2.28
CA GLN A 88 -7.72 -14.89 -2.81
C GLN A 88 -6.40 -14.67 -2.08
N THR A 89 -5.59 -15.72 -2.04
CA THR A 89 -4.23 -15.71 -1.50
C THR A 89 -3.26 -16.19 -2.58
N ILE A 90 -2.16 -15.48 -2.74
CA ILE A 90 -1.16 -15.74 -3.78
C ILE A 90 -0.20 -16.84 -3.30
N PRO A 91 -0.06 -17.98 -4.02
CA PRO A 91 0.91 -19.00 -3.67
C PRO A 91 2.32 -18.57 -4.08
N VAL A 92 3.27 -18.77 -3.19
CA VAL A 92 4.70 -18.53 -3.41
C VAL A 92 5.52 -19.65 -2.76
N VAL A 93 6.78 -19.75 -3.13
CA VAL A 93 7.75 -20.59 -2.42
C VAL A 93 8.94 -19.75 -1.96
N PRO A 94 9.71 -20.21 -0.95
CA PRO A 94 10.93 -19.55 -0.52
C PRO A 94 11.87 -19.28 -1.70
N GLY A 95 12.33 -18.04 -1.83
CA GLY A 95 13.18 -17.60 -2.93
C GLY A 95 12.45 -16.98 -4.12
N ASP A 96 11.14 -17.07 -4.21
CA ASP A 96 10.36 -16.36 -5.23
C ASP A 96 10.52 -14.85 -5.11
N ILE A 97 10.48 -14.17 -6.25
CA ILE A 97 10.45 -12.71 -6.33
C ILE A 97 8.99 -12.26 -6.40
N VAL A 98 8.58 -11.48 -5.41
CA VAL A 98 7.27 -10.84 -5.36
C VAL A 98 7.45 -9.38 -5.72
N SER A 99 6.76 -8.93 -6.77
CA SER A 99 6.80 -7.53 -7.22
C SER A 99 5.45 -6.88 -7.00
N PHE A 100 5.45 -5.66 -6.47
CA PHE A 100 4.26 -4.83 -6.25
C PHE A 100 4.19 -3.78 -7.36
N GLU A 101 3.06 -3.72 -8.05
CA GLU A 101 2.78 -2.70 -9.06
C GLU A 101 1.91 -1.62 -8.44
N TRP A 102 2.49 -0.45 -8.22
CA TRP A 102 1.80 0.75 -7.78
C TRP A 102 1.26 1.54 -8.98
N GLY A 103 0.14 2.19 -8.79
CA GLY A 103 -0.44 3.04 -9.81
C GLY A 103 -1.43 4.03 -9.23
N HIS A 104 -1.46 5.23 -9.80
CA HIS A 104 -2.36 6.29 -9.37
C HIS A 104 -3.81 5.97 -9.77
N ARG A 105 -4.08 5.86 -11.06
CA ARG A 105 -5.44 5.69 -11.60
C ARG A 105 -5.70 4.30 -12.15
N ASN A 106 -4.70 3.73 -12.81
CA ASN A 106 -4.87 2.47 -13.53
C ASN A 106 -3.52 1.76 -13.70
N ARG A 107 -3.51 0.69 -14.47
CA ARG A 107 -2.32 -0.09 -14.80
C ARG A 107 -1.80 0.21 -16.22
N GLY A 108 -2.27 1.29 -16.84
CA GLY A 108 -1.93 1.66 -18.21
C GLY A 108 -0.52 2.26 -18.34
N PRO A 109 -0.01 2.35 -19.56
CA PRO A 109 1.32 2.91 -19.80
C PRO A 109 1.41 4.43 -19.60
N THR A 110 0.27 5.10 -19.51
CA THR A 110 0.15 6.55 -19.32
C THR A 110 -0.16 6.93 -17.87
N ASP A 111 -0.25 5.95 -16.96
CA ASP A 111 -0.43 6.23 -15.55
C ASP A 111 0.82 6.93 -14.99
N ASP A 112 0.62 7.97 -14.20
CA ASP A 112 1.69 8.76 -13.60
C ASP A 112 2.28 8.12 -12.33
N ILE A 113 1.75 6.98 -11.92
CA ILE A 113 2.18 6.14 -10.78
C ILE A 113 1.99 6.86 -9.44
N ILE A 114 2.72 7.93 -9.23
CA ILE A 114 2.69 8.84 -8.11
C ILE A 114 3.35 10.15 -8.54
N GLU A 115 2.90 11.27 -8.02
CA GLU A 115 3.47 12.57 -8.38
C GLU A 115 4.95 12.68 -7.94
N THR A 116 5.80 13.28 -8.78
CA THR A 116 7.27 13.26 -8.62
C THR A 116 7.80 14.05 -7.42
N SER A 117 6.99 14.92 -6.83
CA SER A 117 7.31 15.58 -5.56
C SER A 117 7.31 14.62 -4.36
N HIS A 118 6.66 13.46 -4.49
CA HIS A 118 6.52 12.44 -3.45
C HIS A 118 7.84 11.68 -3.19
N LYS A 119 8.89 12.43 -2.88
CA LYS A 119 10.19 11.86 -2.52
C LYS A 119 10.10 11.13 -1.19
N GLY A 120 10.71 9.95 -1.11
CA GLY A 120 10.65 9.17 0.12
C GLY A 120 11.14 7.73 -0.01
N ALA A 121 10.93 6.97 1.04
CA ALA A 121 11.41 5.60 1.15
C ALA A 121 10.35 4.56 0.76
N ILE A 122 10.82 3.38 0.39
CA ILE A 122 10.04 2.17 0.25
C ILE A 122 10.46 1.20 1.36
N THR A 123 9.48 0.63 2.07
CA THR A 123 9.72 -0.47 3.02
C THR A 123 8.77 -1.63 2.72
N VAL A 124 9.17 -2.85 3.09
CA VAL A 124 8.28 -4.00 3.06
C VAL A 124 8.44 -4.78 4.36
N TYR A 125 7.32 -5.07 4.96
CA TYR A 125 7.22 -5.93 6.15
C TYR A 125 6.49 -7.22 5.83
N ILE A 126 6.74 -8.25 6.63
CA ILE A 126 6.04 -9.53 6.59
C ILE A 126 5.49 -9.89 7.97
N SER A 127 4.32 -10.51 8.02
CA SER A 127 3.70 -10.99 9.27
C SER A 127 3.00 -12.34 9.04
N GLU A 128 3.03 -13.22 10.06
CA GLU A 128 2.21 -14.45 10.11
C GLU A 128 0.78 -14.17 10.59
N SER A 129 0.54 -13.01 11.18
CA SER A 129 -0.78 -12.68 11.73
C SER A 129 -1.73 -12.27 10.62
N PRO A 130 -2.93 -12.87 10.53
CA PRO A 130 -3.91 -12.54 9.49
C PRO A 130 -4.52 -11.14 9.64
N ALA A 131 -4.36 -10.53 10.78
CA ALA A 131 -4.87 -9.19 11.08
C ALA A 131 -3.75 -8.17 11.32
N GLY A 132 -2.51 -8.57 11.12
CA GLY A 132 -1.41 -7.87 11.72
C GLY A 132 -1.44 -8.10 13.24
N GLY A 133 -0.85 -7.32 14.03
CA GLY A 133 -0.94 -7.48 15.48
C GLY A 133 0.28 -6.93 16.19
N LYS A 134 0.23 -7.01 17.51
CA LYS A 134 1.32 -6.53 18.33
C LYS A 134 2.60 -7.32 18.02
N ASP A 135 3.67 -6.58 17.71
CA ASP A 135 5.02 -7.12 17.53
C ASP A 135 5.12 -8.21 16.44
N SER A 136 4.23 -8.20 15.44
CA SER A 136 4.17 -9.24 14.41
C SER A 136 4.84 -8.85 13.08
N TRP A 137 5.14 -7.58 12.86
CA TRP A 137 5.66 -7.08 11.59
C TRP A 137 7.17 -7.06 11.55
N VAL A 138 7.75 -7.89 10.70
CA VAL A 138 9.20 -8.03 10.50
C VAL A 138 9.60 -7.32 9.21
N LYS A 139 10.53 -6.35 9.27
CA LYS A 139 11.01 -5.66 8.08
C LYS A 139 11.90 -6.57 7.25
N ILE A 140 11.55 -6.76 5.98
CA ILE A 140 12.32 -7.58 5.04
C ILE A 140 12.97 -6.78 3.91
N PHE A 141 12.60 -5.50 3.75
CA PHE A 141 13.18 -4.61 2.75
C PHE A 141 13.07 -3.16 3.19
N GLU A 142 14.07 -2.37 2.85
CA GLU A 142 14.01 -0.91 2.87
C GLU A 142 14.92 -0.30 1.81
N GLU A 143 14.48 0.79 1.24
CA GLU A 143 15.29 1.67 0.41
C GLU A 143 14.84 3.11 0.61
N GLY A 144 15.78 3.99 0.93
CA GLY A 144 15.55 5.42 1.17
C GLY A 144 16.15 6.28 0.08
N GLU A 145 16.88 7.32 0.49
CA GLU A 145 17.69 8.15 -0.39
C GLU A 145 18.96 7.37 -0.77
N TYR A 146 19.08 7.00 -2.05
CA TYR A 146 20.23 6.23 -2.55
C TYR A 146 21.32 7.11 -3.21
N ALA A 147 20.98 8.35 -3.54
CA ALA A 147 21.89 9.41 -3.95
C ALA A 147 21.26 10.76 -3.60
N LYS A 148 22.04 11.82 -3.47
CA LYS A 148 21.54 13.14 -3.08
C LYS A 148 20.31 13.58 -3.89
N GLY A 149 19.16 13.70 -3.25
CA GLY A 149 17.88 14.05 -3.86
C GLY A 149 17.23 12.93 -4.70
N GLN A 150 17.81 11.73 -4.72
CA GLN A 150 17.32 10.58 -5.46
C GLN A 150 16.74 9.55 -4.49
N TRP A 151 15.45 9.38 -4.50
CA TRP A 151 14.72 8.58 -3.52
C TRP A 151 14.08 7.34 -4.15
N ALA A 152 13.86 6.33 -3.34
CA ALA A 152 13.24 5.08 -3.77
C ALA A 152 11.83 5.27 -4.37
N VAL A 153 11.02 6.19 -3.81
CA VAL A 153 9.68 6.49 -4.35
C VAL A 153 9.78 7.33 -5.63
N ALA A 154 10.40 8.50 -5.55
CA ALA A 154 10.58 9.34 -6.74
C ALA A 154 12.03 9.86 -6.78
N PRO A 155 12.77 9.58 -7.85
CA PRO A 155 12.27 9.11 -9.16
C PRO A 155 12.21 7.57 -9.35
N LYS A 156 12.89 6.75 -8.53
CA LYS A 156 13.19 5.35 -8.86
C LYS A 156 11.95 4.48 -9.13
N LEU A 157 10.93 4.53 -8.27
CA LEU A 157 9.70 3.76 -8.49
C LEU A 157 8.97 4.23 -9.74
N VAL A 158 8.93 5.55 -9.99
CA VAL A 158 8.31 6.13 -11.19
C VAL A 158 9.03 5.65 -12.45
N ASP A 159 10.36 5.71 -12.46
CA ASP A 159 11.19 5.23 -13.58
C ASP A 159 11.00 3.72 -13.82
N ASN A 160 10.77 2.96 -12.76
CA ASN A 160 10.45 1.53 -12.81
C ASN A 160 8.96 1.25 -13.08
N ARG A 161 8.20 2.22 -13.56
CA ARG A 161 6.77 2.09 -13.89
C ARG A 161 5.90 1.60 -12.74
N GLY A 162 6.20 2.06 -11.53
CA GLY A 162 5.47 1.71 -10.32
C GLY A 162 5.84 0.36 -9.71
N VAL A 163 6.88 -0.30 -10.22
CA VAL A 163 7.22 -1.66 -9.76
C VAL A 163 8.44 -1.66 -8.87
N HIS A 164 8.32 -2.28 -7.71
CA HIS A 164 9.45 -2.68 -6.88
C HIS A 164 9.29 -4.13 -6.41
N SER A 165 10.40 -4.79 -6.13
CA SER A 165 10.42 -6.23 -5.87
C SER A 165 11.12 -6.57 -4.57
N VAL A 166 10.63 -7.62 -3.92
CA VAL A 166 11.29 -8.27 -2.79
C VAL A 166 11.39 -9.76 -3.05
N LYS A 167 12.29 -10.42 -2.35
CA LYS A 167 12.42 -11.87 -2.42
C LYS A 167 11.86 -12.50 -1.15
N VAL A 168 11.06 -13.55 -1.31
CA VAL A 168 10.57 -14.34 -0.18
C VAL A 168 11.79 -14.95 0.52
N PRO A 169 11.94 -14.83 1.86
CA PRO A 169 13.10 -15.37 2.56
C PRO A 169 13.32 -16.85 2.25
N ALA A 170 14.56 -17.20 1.87
CA ALA A 170 14.87 -18.49 1.23
C ALA A 170 14.58 -19.74 2.06
N ARG A 171 14.38 -19.59 3.38
CA ARG A 171 14.13 -20.69 4.31
C ARG A 171 12.85 -20.50 5.11
N LEU A 172 12.00 -19.56 4.72
CA LEU A 172 10.77 -19.26 5.44
C LEU A 172 9.91 -20.52 5.53
N LYS A 173 9.41 -20.82 6.73
CA LYS A 173 8.55 -21.99 6.95
C LYS A 173 7.23 -21.87 6.16
N PRO A 174 6.61 -22.99 5.74
CA PRO A 174 5.31 -22.96 5.10
C PRO A 174 4.24 -22.33 5.99
N GLY A 175 3.32 -21.59 5.38
CA GLY A 175 2.22 -20.95 6.09
C GLY A 175 1.63 -19.77 5.35
N TYR A 176 0.65 -19.14 5.98
CA TYR A 176 0.02 -17.93 5.49
C TYR A 176 0.72 -16.70 6.07
N TYR A 177 0.94 -15.71 5.20
CA TYR A 177 1.61 -14.46 5.56
C TYR A 177 0.94 -13.27 4.91
N LEU A 178 1.13 -12.11 5.52
CA LEU A 178 0.89 -10.82 4.90
C LEU A 178 2.22 -10.19 4.53
N LEU A 179 2.34 -9.73 3.30
CA LEU A 179 3.35 -8.75 2.91
C LEU A 179 2.72 -7.36 2.99
N ARG A 180 3.45 -6.42 3.57
CA ARG A 180 3.02 -5.03 3.71
C ARG A 180 4.02 -4.11 3.02
N PRO A 181 3.87 -3.87 1.70
CA PRO A 181 4.60 -2.84 1.00
C PRO A 181 4.12 -1.46 1.46
N GLU A 182 5.06 -0.51 1.53
CA GLU A 182 4.81 0.83 2.02
C GLU A 182 5.65 1.85 1.28
N LEU A 183 5.03 2.96 0.90
CA LEU A 183 5.72 4.18 0.47
C LEU A 183 5.58 5.23 1.57
N LEU A 184 6.70 5.83 1.95
CA LEU A 184 6.77 6.90 2.94
C LEU A 184 7.22 8.18 2.25
N THR A 185 6.31 9.13 2.04
CA THR A 185 6.63 10.34 1.29
C THR A 185 6.73 11.57 2.17
N LEU A 186 7.65 12.47 1.81
CA LEU A 186 8.19 13.52 2.68
C LEU A 186 7.87 14.94 2.22
N HIS A 187 7.19 15.11 1.10
CA HIS A 187 6.96 16.43 0.51
C HIS A 187 6.11 17.37 1.39
N GLU A 188 5.41 16.82 2.37
CA GLU A 188 4.64 17.55 3.38
C GLU A 188 5.14 17.34 4.81
N ALA A 189 6.29 16.66 4.98
CA ALA A 189 6.82 16.30 6.30
C ALA A 189 7.59 17.41 7.02
N ASP A 190 7.56 18.63 6.50
CA ASP A 190 8.12 19.84 7.12
C ASP A 190 7.40 20.22 8.42
N VAL A 191 6.12 19.84 8.54
CA VAL A 191 5.29 20.06 9.72
C VAL A 191 4.64 18.73 10.12
N ALA A 192 4.63 18.43 11.42
CA ALA A 192 3.97 17.22 11.92
C ALA A 192 2.44 17.31 11.75
N TYR A 193 1.79 16.20 11.41
CA TYR A 193 0.32 16.09 11.32
C TYR A 193 -0.39 16.61 12.57
N THR A 194 0.13 16.31 13.75
CA THR A 194 -0.43 16.76 15.03
C THR A 194 -0.44 18.28 15.20
N SER A 195 0.43 18.99 14.47
CA SER A 195 0.50 20.46 14.47
C SER A 195 -0.31 21.07 13.34
N ASN A 196 -0.43 20.39 12.21
CA ASN A 196 -1.22 20.79 11.05
C ASN A 196 -1.74 19.55 10.29
N PRO A 197 -3.04 19.23 10.38
CA PRO A 197 -3.60 18.01 9.78
C PRO A 197 -3.55 17.92 8.25
N VAL A 198 -3.28 19.04 7.56
CA VAL A 198 -3.06 19.00 6.10
C VAL A 198 -1.62 18.68 5.71
N ARG A 199 -0.71 18.63 6.69
CA ARG A 199 0.72 18.32 6.53
C ARG A 199 1.06 16.98 7.19
N GLY A 200 2.30 16.60 7.14
CA GLY A 200 2.83 15.39 7.77
C GLY A 200 3.45 14.41 6.77
N ILE A 201 4.07 13.38 7.30
CA ILE A 201 4.51 12.23 6.48
C ILE A 201 3.26 11.58 5.88
N GLN A 202 3.33 11.23 4.62
CA GLN A 202 2.26 10.48 3.95
C GLN A 202 2.68 9.01 3.82
N VAL A 203 1.85 8.13 4.35
CA VAL A 203 2.04 6.68 4.32
C VAL A 203 1.04 6.06 3.35
N TYR A 204 1.54 5.46 2.28
CA TYR A 204 0.75 4.64 1.37
C TYR A 204 1.11 3.20 1.65
N THR A 205 0.15 2.38 2.03
CA THR A 205 0.40 0.99 2.40
C THR A 205 -0.80 0.11 2.07
N GLU A 206 -0.53 -1.16 1.87
CA GLU A 206 -1.51 -2.21 1.65
C GLU A 206 -1.00 -3.51 2.25
N CYS A 207 -1.87 -4.50 2.43
CA CYS A 207 -1.44 -5.85 2.75
C CYS A 207 -1.75 -6.80 1.61
N VAL A 208 -0.78 -7.65 1.30
CA VAL A 208 -0.89 -8.70 0.29
C VAL A 208 -0.87 -10.06 0.97
N GLN A 209 -1.90 -10.86 0.73
CA GLN A 209 -2.00 -12.22 1.25
C GLN A 209 -1.19 -13.17 0.40
N ILE A 210 -0.25 -13.88 1.03
CA ILE A 210 0.53 -14.94 0.39
C ILE A 210 0.42 -16.24 1.18
N TYR A 211 0.52 -17.37 0.48
CA TYR A 211 0.74 -18.67 1.07
C TYR A 211 2.12 -19.20 0.64
N VAL A 212 3.00 -19.33 1.61
CA VAL A 212 4.35 -19.88 1.38
C VAL A 212 4.27 -21.38 1.43
N GLY A 213 4.57 -22.03 0.31
CA GLY A 213 4.72 -23.48 0.21
C GLY A 213 6.15 -23.95 0.50
N GLY A 214 6.39 -25.25 0.27
CA GLY A 214 7.73 -25.83 0.41
C GLY A 214 8.03 -26.38 1.81
N ASN A 215 9.32 -26.49 2.15
CA ASN A 215 9.79 -27.16 3.37
C ASN A 215 10.78 -26.31 4.18
N GLY A 216 10.73 -25.01 4.06
CA GLY A 216 11.52 -24.08 4.88
C GLY A 216 11.25 -24.27 6.37
N THR A 217 12.22 -23.94 7.19
CA THR A 217 12.15 -24.11 8.66
C THR A 217 12.33 -22.82 9.44
N LEU A 218 12.60 -21.71 8.74
CA LEU A 218 12.88 -20.43 9.36
C LEU A 218 11.58 -19.74 9.76
N ALA A 219 11.40 -19.52 11.04
CA ALA A 219 10.29 -18.73 11.57
C ALA A 219 10.64 -17.24 11.55
N LEU A 220 9.63 -16.39 11.49
CA LEU A 220 9.82 -14.94 11.70
C LEU A 220 10.22 -14.67 13.15
N PRO A 221 11.15 -13.73 13.39
CA PRO A 221 11.43 -13.24 14.73
C PRO A 221 10.29 -12.36 15.24
N LYS A 222 10.39 -11.92 16.49
CA LYS A 222 9.56 -10.84 17.02
C LYS A 222 9.78 -9.58 16.16
N GLY A 223 8.70 -8.97 15.73
CA GLY A 223 8.68 -7.77 14.90
C GLY A 223 8.27 -6.52 15.67
N VAL A 224 7.69 -5.58 14.96
CA VAL A 224 7.15 -4.31 15.46
C VAL A 224 5.64 -4.25 15.30
N SER A 225 5.03 -3.20 15.83
CA SER A 225 3.59 -2.95 15.77
C SER A 225 3.28 -1.73 14.89
N PHE A 226 2.19 -1.79 14.15
CA PHE A 226 1.56 -0.64 13.53
C PHE A 226 0.17 -0.43 14.15
N PRO A 227 -0.15 0.78 14.65
CA PRO A 227 0.74 1.94 14.85
C PRO A 227 1.83 1.66 15.90
N GLY A 228 2.84 2.54 15.96
CA GLY A 228 3.89 2.52 16.98
C GLY A 228 5.33 2.56 16.45
N VAL A 229 5.53 2.27 15.16
CA VAL A 229 6.87 2.21 14.55
C VAL A 229 7.37 3.57 14.06
N TYR A 230 6.45 4.51 13.80
CA TYR A 230 6.83 5.83 13.31
C TYR A 230 7.07 6.79 14.47
N ASN A 231 8.30 7.23 14.61
CA ASN A 231 8.63 8.37 15.44
C ASN A 231 8.84 9.57 14.50
N PRO A 232 8.19 10.72 14.76
CA PRO A 232 8.46 11.91 13.98
C PRO A 232 9.95 12.25 14.12
N PRO A 233 10.66 12.49 13.01
CA PRO A 233 12.09 12.78 13.08
C PRO A 233 12.32 14.15 13.69
N ALA A 234 13.06 14.18 14.78
CA ALA A 234 13.76 15.38 15.20
C ALA A 234 15.10 15.39 14.43
N GLY A 235 15.20 16.22 13.39
CA GLY A 235 16.46 16.47 12.70
C GLY A 235 16.94 15.38 11.74
N GLY A 236 16.47 15.39 10.53
CA GLY A 236 16.90 14.52 9.43
C GLY A 236 16.05 13.25 9.29
N TYR A 237 15.67 12.93 8.05
CA TYR A 237 14.88 11.76 7.77
C TYR A 237 15.73 10.50 7.74
N LYS A 238 15.35 9.55 8.58
CA LYS A 238 15.81 8.16 8.48
C LYS A 238 14.63 7.28 8.15
N VAL A 239 14.85 6.24 7.35
CA VAL A 239 13.81 5.22 7.12
C VAL A 239 13.35 4.69 8.47
N PRO A 240 12.08 4.83 8.83
CA PRO A 240 11.61 4.46 10.16
C PRO A 240 11.58 2.94 10.37
N GLY A 241 11.49 2.55 11.63
CA GLY A 241 11.39 1.15 12.04
C GLY A 241 12.76 0.49 12.30
N PRO A 242 12.77 -0.83 12.56
CA PRO A 242 13.99 -1.58 12.81
C PRO A 242 14.83 -1.71 11.54
N ALA A 243 16.08 -2.14 11.70
CA ALA A 243 16.87 -2.62 10.56
C ALA A 243 16.17 -3.80 9.86
N VAL A 244 16.49 -3.97 8.58
CA VAL A 244 16.03 -5.15 7.83
C VAL A 244 16.49 -6.42 8.54
N TRP A 245 15.59 -7.37 8.70
CA TRP A 245 15.86 -8.65 9.34
C TRP A 245 16.99 -9.40 8.63
N SER A 246 17.93 -9.94 9.40
CA SER A 246 19.08 -10.68 8.84
C SER A 246 18.70 -11.99 8.11
N GLY A 247 17.49 -12.50 8.34
CA GLY A 247 16.93 -13.66 7.60
C GLY A 247 16.21 -13.26 6.30
N ALA A 248 16.07 -11.97 6.02
CA ALA A 248 15.55 -11.48 4.75
C ALA A 248 16.53 -11.76 3.62
N ALA A 249 16.01 -11.84 2.41
CA ALA A 249 16.85 -11.95 1.22
C ALA A 249 17.51 -10.60 0.88
N ALA A 250 18.63 -10.64 0.18
CA ALA A 250 19.21 -9.44 -0.39
C ALA A 250 18.23 -8.78 -1.37
N SER A 251 18.39 -7.47 -1.58
CA SER A 251 17.65 -6.71 -2.59
C SER A 251 17.79 -7.36 -3.96
N VAL A 252 16.71 -7.36 -4.72
CA VAL A 252 16.65 -7.92 -6.07
C VAL A 252 16.21 -6.86 -7.08
N ALA A 253 16.71 -6.99 -8.29
CA ALA A 253 16.18 -6.23 -9.42
C ALA A 253 14.77 -6.72 -9.77
N ASN A 254 13.96 -5.82 -10.33
CA ASN A 254 12.68 -6.22 -10.88
C ASN A 254 12.90 -7.24 -12.00
N PRO A 255 12.23 -8.40 -11.97
CA PRO A 255 12.30 -9.35 -13.08
C PRO A 255 11.60 -8.75 -14.31
N PRO A 256 11.87 -9.25 -15.53
CA PRO A 256 11.04 -8.96 -16.67
C PRO A 256 9.58 -9.30 -16.36
N LEU A 257 8.68 -8.34 -16.55
CA LEU A 257 7.27 -8.55 -16.28
C LEU A 257 6.57 -9.12 -17.52
N GLY A 258 5.77 -10.15 -17.30
CA GLY A 258 4.88 -10.72 -18.32
C GLY A 258 3.69 -9.80 -18.65
N ALA A 259 2.84 -10.26 -19.55
CA ALA A 259 1.64 -9.55 -19.93
C ALA A 259 0.72 -9.31 -18.73
N LYS A 260 0.15 -8.12 -18.65
CA LYS A 260 -0.81 -7.76 -17.59
C LYS A 260 -2.10 -8.54 -17.79
N LYS A 261 -2.54 -9.23 -16.76
CA LYS A 261 -3.88 -9.84 -16.74
C LYS A 261 -4.92 -8.74 -16.55
N GLY A 262 -6.02 -8.84 -17.29
CA GLY A 262 -7.16 -7.96 -17.14
C GLY A 262 -7.81 -8.06 -15.75
N PRO A 263 -8.73 -7.16 -15.43
CA PRO A 263 -9.46 -7.25 -14.19
C PRO A 263 -10.21 -8.60 -14.14
N LEU A 264 -9.99 -9.35 -13.05
CA LEU A 264 -10.84 -10.47 -12.76
C LEU A 264 -12.27 -9.94 -12.52
N THR A 265 -13.26 -10.56 -13.11
CA THR A 265 -14.66 -10.28 -12.81
C THR A 265 -14.96 -10.76 -11.39
N TYR A 266 -14.75 -9.90 -10.41
CA TYR A 266 -15.22 -10.17 -9.06
C TYR A 266 -16.73 -10.02 -9.00
N THR A 267 -17.41 -11.01 -8.43
CA THR A 267 -18.74 -10.80 -7.93
C THR A 267 -18.66 -9.69 -6.88
N ARG A 268 -19.33 -8.61 -7.16
CA ARG A 268 -19.27 -7.33 -6.45
C ARG A 268 -19.32 -7.52 -4.93
N TRP A 269 -18.42 -6.90 -4.19
CA TRP A 269 -18.40 -6.79 -2.73
C TRP A 269 -19.66 -6.16 -2.11
N SER A 270 -20.66 -5.80 -2.94
CA SER A 270 -21.92 -5.21 -2.50
C SER A 270 -22.73 -6.07 -1.53
N THR A 271 -22.39 -7.35 -1.37
CA THR A 271 -22.99 -8.24 -0.37
C THR A 271 -22.21 -8.32 0.96
N TRP A 272 -21.09 -7.60 1.06
CA TRP A 272 -20.23 -7.62 2.23
C TRP A 272 -20.44 -6.48 3.22
N VAL A 273 -21.25 -5.52 2.86
CA VAL A 273 -21.61 -4.45 3.77
C VAL A 273 -22.62 -5.01 4.75
N GLY A 274 -22.14 -5.55 5.86
CA GLY A 274 -22.95 -5.68 7.05
C GLY A 274 -23.53 -4.29 7.32
N THR A 275 -24.84 -4.21 7.40
CA THR A 275 -25.66 -3.00 7.42
C THR A 275 -25.40 -2.06 8.63
N ASP A 276 -24.43 -2.37 9.47
CA ASP A 276 -24.21 -1.68 10.74
C ASP A 276 -22.99 -0.75 10.80
N ARG A 277 -22.38 -0.42 9.66
CA ARG A 277 -21.32 0.59 9.65
C ARG A 277 -21.88 1.98 9.40
N THR A 278 -22.37 2.60 10.47
CA THR A 278 -22.57 4.04 10.50
C THR A 278 -21.21 4.70 10.76
N VAL A 279 -20.52 5.09 9.72
CA VAL A 279 -19.32 5.92 9.83
C VAL A 279 -19.79 7.36 9.94
N THR A 280 -19.71 7.94 11.12
CA THR A 280 -20.01 9.36 11.34
C THR A 280 -18.68 10.12 11.26
N ALA A 281 -18.48 10.88 10.21
CA ALA A 281 -17.36 11.81 10.10
C ALA A 281 -17.53 12.91 11.18
N THR A 282 -16.64 12.98 12.13
CA THR A 282 -16.57 14.09 13.07
C THR A 282 -15.34 14.92 12.79
N GLY A 283 -15.55 16.10 12.15
CA GLY A 283 -14.54 17.15 12.06
C GLY A 283 -13.35 16.85 11.15
N ALA A 284 -12.69 17.87 10.70
CA ALA A 284 -11.49 17.80 9.86
C ALA A 284 -10.44 16.88 10.50
N GLY A 285 -10.28 15.67 9.99
CA GLY A 285 -9.13 14.86 10.36
C GLY A 285 -9.29 13.41 10.69
N GLY A 286 -10.40 12.74 10.45
CA GLY A 286 -10.35 11.29 10.57
C GLY A 286 -11.49 10.62 11.30
N LEU A 287 -11.58 9.33 11.12
CA LEU A 287 -12.50 8.42 11.81
C LEU A 287 -12.14 8.34 13.29
N THR A 288 -13.11 8.48 14.17
CA THR A 288 -12.86 8.26 15.60
C THR A 288 -12.75 6.75 15.90
N LYS A 289 -11.80 6.40 16.74
CA LYS A 289 -11.48 5.02 17.16
C LYS A 289 -12.70 4.23 17.71
N ALA A 290 -13.76 4.91 18.14
CA ALA A 290 -14.94 4.30 18.73
C ALA A 290 -15.92 3.68 17.71
N GLN A 291 -15.74 3.94 16.41
CA GLN A 291 -16.68 3.52 15.36
C GLN A 291 -16.18 2.33 14.51
N TYR A 292 -14.97 1.88 14.80
CA TYR A 292 -14.34 0.80 14.10
C TYR A 292 -14.35 -0.47 14.92
N ASN A 293 -15.44 -1.21 14.83
CA ASN A 293 -15.55 -2.53 15.45
C ASN A 293 -15.73 -3.58 14.34
N PRO A 294 -14.63 -4.20 13.86
CA PRO A 294 -14.69 -5.17 12.79
C PRO A 294 -15.46 -6.40 13.26
N VAL A 295 -16.63 -6.65 12.70
CA VAL A 295 -17.25 -7.95 12.76
C VAL A 295 -16.55 -8.83 11.74
N TRP A 296 -15.69 -9.73 12.20
CA TRP A 296 -14.99 -10.67 11.34
C TRP A 296 -16.01 -11.57 10.65
N PRO A 297 -15.99 -11.67 9.33
CA PRO A 297 -16.81 -12.64 8.65
C PRO A 297 -16.37 -14.06 9.02
N THR A 298 -17.30 -14.99 8.99
CA THR A 298 -17.05 -16.42 9.21
C THR A 298 -16.18 -17.09 8.15
N GLN A 299 -15.79 -16.35 7.12
CA GLN A 299 -14.91 -16.80 6.06
C GLN A 299 -13.45 -16.85 6.57
N SER A 300 -12.66 -17.76 5.99
CA SER A 300 -11.21 -17.84 6.24
C SER A 300 -10.54 -16.47 6.18
N ALA A 301 -9.74 -16.14 7.19
CA ALA A 301 -8.97 -14.88 7.25
C ALA A 301 -7.97 -14.70 6.09
N TRP A 302 -7.79 -15.72 5.28
CA TRP A 302 -6.84 -15.77 4.18
C TRP A 302 -7.48 -15.94 2.80
N GLY A 303 -8.80 -16.11 2.72
CA GLY A 303 -9.46 -16.40 1.45
C GLY A 303 -9.02 -17.74 0.83
N THR A 304 -9.18 -17.87 -0.48
CA THR A 304 -8.79 -19.06 -1.23
C THR A 304 -7.40 -18.87 -1.85
N VAL A 305 -6.52 -19.85 -1.71
CA VAL A 305 -5.23 -19.87 -2.42
C VAL A 305 -5.49 -20.06 -3.91
N VAL A 306 -4.99 -19.15 -4.75
CA VAL A 306 -5.13 -19.27 -6.20
C VAL A 306 -4.32 -20.46 -6.71
N ASN A 307 -4.89 -21.19 -7.66
CA ASN A 307 -4.19 -22.34 -8.22
C ASN A 307 -3.18 -21.88 -9.29
N SER A 308 -1.90 -21.88 -8.94
CA SER A 308 -0.82 -21.45 -9.84
C SER A 308 -0.68 -22.30 -11.12
N LYS A 309 -1.26 -23.51 -11.14
CA LYS A 309 -1.20 -24.39 -12.33
C LYS A 309 -2.32 -24.14 -13.35
N ALA A 310 -3.45 -23.56 -12.93
CA ALA A 310 -4.57 -23.34 -13.85
C ALA A 310 -4.38 -22.13 -14.78
N ASP A 311 -3.55 -21.17 -14.38
CA ASP A 311 -3.37 -19.94 -15.13
C ASP A 311 -2.25 -19.98 -16.18
N ALA A 312 -1.44 -21.03 -16.20
CA ALA A 312 -0.38 -21.22 -17.21
C ALA A 312 -0.91 -21.75 -18.56
N SER A 313 -2.16 -22.16 -18.62
CA SER A 313 -2.81 -22.71 -19.83
C SER A 313 -3.79 -21.74 -20.51
N GLY A 314 -3.63 -20.45 -20.29
CA GLY A 314 -4.34 -19.41 -21.03
C GLY A 314 -3.87 -19.40 -22.49
N SER A 315 -4.52 -20.19 -23.27
CA SER A 315 -4.72 -20.25 -24.74
C SER A 315 -3.82 -19.34 -25.61
N ALA A 316 -3.21 -19.99 -26.54
CA ALA A 316 -2.70 -19.46 -27.80
C ALA A 316 -3.72 -18.56 -28.54
#